data_1817f80e2ebf95f9864a270615a09985
#
_entry.id   1817f80e2ebf95f9864a270615a09985
#
_cell.length_a   1.000
_cell.length_b   1.000
_cell.length_c   1.000
_cell.angle_alpha   90.00
_cell.angle_beta   90.00
_cell.angle_gamma   90.00
#
_symmetry.space_group_name_H-M   'P 1'
#
loop_
_entity.id
_entity.type
_entity.pdbx_description
1 polymer ?
#
loop_
_entity_poly.entity_id
_entity_poly.type
_entity_poly.pdbx_seq_one_letter_code
_entity_poly.pdbx_strand_id
1 'polypeptide(L)'
;MYKVKSTSLDFGKMGREPIDLLIENGCEFESVQIDGNSEEQGIEVVKDADVLVVGLQRITERVLDAAGRLKVIGRCGVGLDNIDLKAAGARGIPVVYTPGANAQTVADLTLGFLLALARKIPQA
;
A
#
# COMPACT_ATOMS: atom_id res chain seq x y z
N MET A 1 -12.05 17.58 -7.58
CA MET A 1 -11.76 16.84 -6.33
C MET A 1 -11.24 15.48 -6.71
N TYR A 2 -10.09 15.06 -6.18
CA TYR A 2 -9.54 13.72 -6.43
C TYR A 2 -10.06 12.74 -5.39
N LYS A 3 -10.46 11.55 -5.84
CA LYS A 3 -10.89 10.47 -4.97
C LYS A 3 -9.73 9.54 -4.68
N VAL A 4 -9.31 9.52 -3.42
CA VAL A 4 -8.23 8.68 -2.90
C VAL A 4 -8.84 7.50 -2.17
N LYS A 5 -8.57 6.30 -2.65
CA LYS A 5 -8.97 5.07 -1.97
C LYS A 5 -7.77 4.35 -1.40
N SER A 6 -7.87 3.90 -0.16
CA SER A 6 -6.83 3.12 0.50
C SER A 6 -7.32 1.71 0.78
N THR A 7 -6.58 0.72 0.29
CA THR A 7 -6.74 -0.69 0.67
C THR A 7 -5.69 -1.12 1.70
N SER A 8 -4.82 -0.20 2.10
CA SER A 8 -3.82 -0.46 3.15
C SER A 8 -4.46 -0.33 4.52
N LEU A 9 -4.33 -1.39 5.33
CA LEU A 9 -4.78 -1.39 6.72
C LEU A 9 -3.91 -0.50 7.62
N ASP A 10 -2.71 -0.16 7.18
CA ASP A 10 -1.72 0.58 7.98
C ASP A 10 -1.68 2.07 7.65
N PHE A 11 -2.27 2.50 6.53
CA PHE A 11 -2.29 3.90 6.15
C PHE A 11 -3.14 4.73 7.11
N GLY A 12 -2.52 5.69 7.79
CA GLY A 12 -3.16 6.51 8.81
C GLY A 12 -3.35 5.86 10.17
N LYS A 13 -2.86 4.59 10.36
CA LYS A 13 -3.02 3.86 11.62
C LYS A 13 -2.12 4.39 12.75
N MET A 14 -0.91 4.83 12.41
CA MET A 14 0.06 5.37 13.38
C MET A 14 -0.11 6.88 13.60
N GLY A 15 -0.96 7.53 12.84
CA GLY A 15 -1.27 8.95 12.92
C GLY A 15 -2.16 9.35 11.75
N ARG A 16 -2.98 10.35 11.96
CA ARG A 16 -3.99 10.78 10.99
C ARG A 16 -3.43 11.78 9.96
N GLU A 17 -2.23 12.28 10.20
CA GLU A 17 -1.59 13.34 9.42
C GLU A 17 -1.59 13.09 7.90
N PRO A 18 -1.32 11.86 7.39
CA PRO A 18 -1.36 11.63 5.94
C PRO A 18 -2.76 11.78 5.36
N ILE A 19 -3.79 11.39 6.12
CA ILE A 19 -5.19 11.50 5.70
C ILE A 19 -5.63 12.97 5.76
N ASP A 20 -5.28 13.67 6.84
CA ASP A 20 -5.63 15.08 7.03
C ASP A 20 -4.98 15.93 5.93
N LEU A 21 -3.73 15.65 5.57
CA LEU A 21 -3.05 16.31 4.45
C LEU A 21 -3.79 16.13 3.11
N LEU A 22 -4.33 14.94 2.83
CA LEU A 22 -5.12 14.70 1.63
C LEU A 22 -6.41 15.52 1.65
N ILE A 23 -7.12 15.53 2.78
CA ILE A 23 -8.39 16.26 2.94
C ILE A 23 -8.17 17.79 2.84
N GLU A 24 -7.14 18.32 3.50
CA GLU A 24 -6.77 19.74 3.45
C GLU A 24 -6.42 20.20 2.04
N ASN A 25 -5.90 19.29 1.19
CA ASN A 25 -5.62 19.58 -0.22
C ASN A 25 -6.78 19.23 -1.17
N GLY A 26 -8.01 19.09 -0.64
CA GLY A 26 -9.21 18.95 -1.44
C GLY A 26 -9.42 17.56 -2.02
N CYS A 27 -8.82 16.52 -1.42
CA CYS A 27 -9.08 15.13 -1.79
C CYS A 27 -10.22 14.54 -0.94
N GLU A 28 -11.02 13.69 -1.55
CA GLU A 28 -11.92 12.79 -0.85
C GLU A 28 -11.16 11.51 -0.49
N PHE A 29 -11.16 11.11 0.78
CA PHE A 29 -10.46 9.91 1.24
C PHE A 29 -11.44 8.83 1.70
N GLU A 30 -11.24 7.62 1.20
CA GLU A 30 -12.01 6.43 1.56
C GLU A 30 -11.08 5.26 1.88
N SER A 31 -11.24 4.65 3.06
CA SER A 31 -10.57 3.40 3.40
C SER A 31 -11.48 2.22 3.05
N VAL A 32 -11.00 1.30 2.24
CA VAL A 32 -11.76 0.15 1.76
C VAL A 32 -11.06 -1.13 2.20
N GLN A 33 -11.78 -1.99 2.90
CA GLN A 33 -11.28 -3.32 3.22
C GLN A 33 -11.53 -4.28 2.07
N ILE A 34 -10.51 -5.06 1.75
CA ILE A 34 -10.58 -6.14 0.76
C ILE A 34 -10.30 -7.47 1.46
N ASP A 35 -11.14 -8.47 1.22
CA ASP A 35 -10.98 -9.80 1.78
C ASP A 35 -9.81 -10.53 1.12
N GLY A 36 -8.72 -10.66 1.85
CA GLY A 36 -7.51 -11.29 1.34
C GLY A 36 -6.95 -10.56 0.10
N ASN A 37 -6.79 -11.31 -0.99
CA ASN A 37 -6.33 -10.80 -2.30
C ASN A 37 -7.42 -10.92 -3.37
N SER A 38 -8.67 -10.64 -3.02
CA SER A 38 -9.78 -10.68 -3.98
C SER A 38 -9.55 -9.69 -5.13
N GLU A 39 -9.33 -10.22 -6.31
CA GLU A 39 -9.13 -9.43 -7.54
C GLU A 39 -10.42 -8.70 -7.93
N GLU A 40 -11.56 -9.32 -7.74
CA GLU A 40 -12.88 -8.73 -8.01
C GLU A 40 -13.13 -7.49 -7.15
N GLN A 41 -12.82 -7.57 -5.86
CA GLN A 41 -12.93 -6.41 -4.96
C GLN A 41 -11.91 -5.32 -5.34
N GLY A 42 -10.70 -5.70 -5.74
CA GLY A 42 -9.70 -4.78 -6.27
C GLY A 42 -10.21 -4.01 -7.50
N ILE A 43 -10.87 -4.72 -8.42
CA ILE A 43 -11.50 -4.14 -9.61
C ILE A 43 -12.58 -3.11 -9.22
N GLU A 44 -13.44 -3.44 -8.26
CA GLU A 44 -14.48 -2.52 -7.80
C GLU A 44 -13.90 -1.25 -7.15
N VAL A 45 -12.81 -1.39 -6.39
CA VAL A 45 -12.16 -0.25 -5.73
C VAL A 45 -11.58 0.73 -6.74
N VAL A 46 -10.94 0.25 -7.81
CA VAL A 46 -10.22 1.11 -8.76
C VAL A 46 -11.11 1.81 -9.77
N LYS A 47 -12.35 1.35 -9.99
CA LYS A 47 -13.26 1.89 -11.02
C LYS A 47 -13.49 3.40 -10.91
N ASP A 48 -13.58 3.92 -9.69
CA ASP A 48 -13.86 5.33 -9.43
C ASP A 48 -12.76 6.04 -8.62
N ALA A 49 -11.60 5.40 -8.48
CA ALA A 49 -10.45 5.98 -7.80
C ALA A 49 -9.57 6.79 -8.75
N ASP A 50 -9.18 7.98 -8.33
CA ASP A 50 -8.12 8.77 -8.98
C ASP A 50 -6.73 8.43 -8.42
N VAL A 51 -6.68 8.05 -7.13
CA VAL A 51 -5.47 7.63 -6.42
C VAL A 51 -5.76 6.36 -5.64
N LEU A 52 -4.86 5.39 -5.73
CA LEU A 52 -4.94 4.16 -4.95
C LEU A 52 -3.76 4.07 -3.98
N VAL A 53 -4.03 4.01 -2.69
CA VAL A 53 -3.03 3.66 -1.67
C VAL A 53 -3.17 2.18 -1.37
N VAL A 54 -2.13 1.41 -1.70
CA VAL A 54 -2.18 -0.05 -1.62
C VAL A 54 -1.25 -0.61 -0.52
N GLY A 55 -1.75 -1.55 0.22
CA GLY A 55 -0.99 -2.36 1.17
C GLY A 55 -0.40 -3.61 0.49
N LEU A 56 -0.82 -4.77 0.93
CA LEU A 56 -0.34 -6.07 0.43
C LEU A 56 -1.20 -6.63 -0.72
N GLN A 57 -2.30 -5.99 -1.08
CA GLN A 57 -3.19 -6.45 -2.14
C GLN A 57 -2.47 -6.52 -3.48
N ARG A 58 -2.81 -7.54 -4.25
CA ARG A 58 -2.27 -7.70 -5.60
C ARG A 58 -2.99 -6.77 -6.58
N ILE A 59 -2.20 -5.96 -7.25
CA ILE A 59 -2.66 -5.08 -8.32
C ILE A 59 -2.19 -5.69 -9.63
N THR A 60 -3.05 -6.52 -10.19
CA THR A 60 -2.83 -7.25 -11.44
C THR A 60 -3.16 -6.39 -12.65
N GLU A 61 -2.77 -6.86 -13.84
CA GLU A 61 -3.18 -6.23 -15.10
C GLU A 61 -4.70 -6.08 -15.22
N ARG A 62 -5.48 -7.10 -14.81
CA ARG A 62 -6.96 -7.04 -14.82
C ARG A 62 -7.52 -5.94 -13.92
N VAL A 63 -6.92 -5.73 -12.74
CA VAL A 63 -7.30 -4.61 -11.87
C VAL A 63 -7.01 -3.29 -12.54
N LEU A 64 -5.84 -3.15 -13.19
CA LEU A 64 -5.44 -1.94 -13.88
C LEU A 64 -6.27 -1.67 -15.13
N ASP A 65 -6.79 -2.70 -15.80
CA ASP A 65 -7.72 -2.55 -16.94
C ASP A 65 -9.03 -1.87 -16.54
N ALA A 66 -9.49 -2.10 -15.31
CA ALA A 66 -10.68 -1.48 -14.76
C ALA A 66 -10.45 -0.05 -14.22
N ALA A 67 -9.19 0.38 -14.13
CA ALA A 67 -8.76 1.64 -13.50
C ALA A 67 -8.81 2.84 -14.46
N GLY A 68 -9.99 3.13 -15.04
CA GLY A 68 -10.15 4.16 -16.08
C GLY A 68 -9.79 5.59 -15.67
N ARG A 69 -9.74 5.90 -14.38
CA ARG A 69 -9.45 7.23 -13.83
C ARG A 69 -8.14 7.31 -13.05
N LEU A 70 -7.52 6.17 -12.77
CA LEU A 70 -6.38 6.09 -11.87
C LEU A 70 -5.17 6.84 -12.41
N LYS A 71 -4.64 7.75 -11.61
CA LYS A 71 -3.53 8.63 -11.97
C LYS A 71 -2.22 8.24 -11.29
N VAL A 72 -2.29 7.62 -10.12
CA VAL A 72 -1.11 7.21 -9.34
C VAL A 72 -1.46 6.10 -8.37
N ILE A 73 -0.50 5.22 -8.13
CA ILE A 73 -0.56 4.20 -7.09
C ILE A 73 0.50 4.54 -6.03
N GLY A 74 0.07 4.70 -4.78
CA GLY A 74 0.95 4.82 -3.63
C GLY A 74 1.08 3.47 -2.92
N ARG A 75 2.27 2.90 -2.88
CA ARG A 75 2.54 1.66 -2.13
C ARG A 75 2.90 2.00 -0.69
N CYS A 76 2.03 1.63 0.25
CA CYS A 76 2.32 1.73 1.68
C CYS A 76 3.27 0.61 2.10
N GLY A 77 4.57 0.82 1.88
CA GLY A 77 5.64 -0.13 2.16
C GLY A 77 6.79 -0.05 1.15
N VAL A 78 7.76 -0.96 1.29
CA VAL A 78 9.02 -0.94 0.52
C VAL A 78 9.05 -1.92 -0.64
N GLY A 79 8.28 -3.02 -0.59
CA GLY A 79 8.24 -4.02 -1.66
C GLY A 79 7.22 -3.64 -2.75
N LEU A 80 7.49 -4.01 -3.99
CA LEU A 80 6.65 -3.73 -5.16
C LEU A 80 6.17 -5.01 -5.88
N ASP A 81 6.45 -6.17 -5.34
CA ASP A 81 6.16 -7.48 -5.92
C ASP A 81 4.65 -7.78 -6.04
N ASN A 82 3.82 -7.07 -5.31
CA ASN A 82 2.37 -7.17 -5.37
C ASN A 82 1.72 -6.27 -6.46
N ILE A 83 2.50 -5.47 -7.18
CA ILE A 83 2.00 -4.55 -8.21
C ILE A 83 2.59 -4.95 -9.57
N ASP A 84 1.76 -5.12 -10.58
CA ASP A 84 2.21 -5.29 -11.96
C ASP A 84 2.75 -3.96 -12.52
N LEU A 85 4.04 -3.72 -12.29
CA LEU A 85 4.72 -2.49 -12.71
C LEU A 85 4.75 -2.32 -14.22
N LYS A 86 4.82 -3.43 -14.98
CA LYS A 86 4.80 -3.39 -16.43
C LYS A 86 3.45 -2.92 -16.94
N ALA A 87 2.38 -3.47 -16.39
CA ALA A 87 1.02 -3.09 -16.74
C ALA A 87 0.70 -1.66 -16.33
N ALA A 88 1.16 -1.21 -15.15
CA ALA A 88 1.02 0.17 -14.69
C ALA A 88 1.77 1.15 -15.62
N GLY A 89 3.03 0.84 -15.96
CA GLY A 89 3.83 1.65 -16.86
C GLY A 89 3.25 1.76 -18.27
N ALA A 90 2.69 0.66 -18.81
CA ALA A 90 2.03 0.68 -20.13
C ALA A 90 0.79 1.59 -20.16
N ARG A 91 0.17 1.83 -19.01
CA ARG A 91 -0.99 2.75 -18.85
C ARG A 91 -0.60 4.16 -18.39
N GLY A 92 0.70 4.42 -18.25
CA GLY A 92 1.20 5.71 -17.78
C GLY A 92 0.85 6.00 -16.30
N ILE A 93 0.60 4.96 -15.50
CA ILE A 93 0.27 5.11 -14.08
C ILE A 93 1.58 4.98 -13.26
N PRO A 94 2.08 6.06 -12.69
CA PRO A 94 3.25 6.01 -11.81
C PRO A 94 2.94 5.28 -10.51
N VAL A 95 3.95 4.54 -10.03
CA VAL A 95 3.91 3.87 -8.72
C VAL A 95 4.94 4.52 -7.82
N VAL A 96 4.48 5.08 -6.71
CA VAL A 96 5.34 5.68 -5.68
C VAL A 96 5.38 4.77 -4.46
N TYR A 97 6.53 4.71 -3.80
CA TYR A 97 6.76 3.86 -2.63
C TYR A 97 7.82 4.49 -1.72
N THR A 98 8.10 3.85 -0.58
CA THR A 98 9.02 4.37 0.44
C THR A 98 10.27 3.47 0.56
N PRO A 99 11.22 3.54 -0.38
CA PRO A 99 12.40 2.66 -0.36
C PRO A 99 13.23 2.89 0.92
N GLY A 100 13.62 1.79 1.58
CA GLY A 100 14.48 1.83 2.76
C GLY A 100 13.85 2.39 4.04
N ALA A 101 12.58 2.79 4.03
CA ALA A 101 11.93 3.46 5.16
C ALA A 101 11.94 2.63 6.47
N ASN A 102 11.94 1.30 6.37
CA ASN A 102 11.94 0.39 7.53
C ASN A 102 13.27 -0.38 7.71
N ALA A 103 14.33 -0.05 6.96
CA ALA A 103 15.57 -0.81 6.96
C ALA A 103 16.20 -0.91 8.37
N GLN A 104 16.27 0.19 9.10
CA GLN A 104 16.80 0.21 10.48
C GLN A 104 15.94 -0.62 11.43
N THR A 105 14.63 -0.49 11.36
CA THR A 105 13.69 -1.25 12.22
C THR A 105 13.81 -2.75 11.98
N VAL A 106 13.93 -3.17 10.72
CA VAL A 106 14.12 -4.59 10.37
C VAL A 106 15.48 -5.10 10.86
N ALA A 107 16.53 -4.30 10.73
CA ALA A 107 17.87 -4.64 11.23
C ALA A 107 17.86 -4.83 12.76
N ASP A 108 17.26 -3.91 13.50
CA ASP A 108 17.17 -3.98 14.95
C ASP A 108 16.40 -5.22 15.41
N LEU A 109 15.27 -5.52 14.76
CA LEU A 109 14.47 -6.72 15.03
C LEU A 109 15.25 -8.00 14.74
N THR A 110 16.01 -8.03 13.64
CA THR A 110 16.86 -9.16 13.27
C THR A 110 17.91 -9.44 14.33
N LEU A 111 18.61 -8.41 14.80
CA LEU A 111 19.56 -8.53 15.91
C LEU A 111 18.88 -8.98 17.19
N GLY A 112 17.70 -8.45 17.49
CA GLY A 112 16.89 -8.86 18.64
C GLY A 112 16.56 -10.35 18.59
N PHE A 113 16.14 -10.88 17.46
CA PHE A 113 15.88 -12.32 17.29
C PHE A 113 17.14 -13.17 17.41
N LEU A 114 18.26 -12.74 16.86
CA LEU A 114 19.55 -13.45 17.00
C LEU A 114 19.95 -13.57 18.47
N LEU A 115 19.85 -12.48 19.22
CA LEU A 115 20.15 -12.48 20.66
C LEU A 115 19.15 -13.34 21.45
N ALA A 116 17.87 -13.24 21.14
CA ALA A 116 16.82 -14.03 21.79
C ALA A 116 17.05 -15.54 21.60
N LEU A 117 17.40 -15.96 20.39
CA LEU A 117 17.73 -17.35 20.07
C LEU A 117 19.00 -17.81 20.75
N ALA A 118 20.09 -17.01 20.68
CA ALA A 118 21.38 -17.33 21.27
C ALA A 118 21.27 -17.50 22.80
N ARG A 119 20.44 -16.72 23.46
CA ARG A 119 20.22 -16.75 24.90
C ARG A 119 19.02 -17.59 25.33
N LYS A 120 18.32 -18.24 24.39
CA LYS A 120 17.12 -19.06 24.63
C LYS A 120 16.02 -18.32 25.41
N ILE A 121 15.88 -17.01 25.18
CA ILE A 121 14.91 -16.17 25.91
C ILE A 121 13.48 -16.71 25.80
N PRO A 122 12.98 -17.17 24.63
CA PRO A 122 11.61 -17.70 24.53
C PRO A 122 11.36 -18.96 25.34
N GLN A 123 12.41 -19.67 25.77
CA GLN A 123 12.32 -20.91 26.56
C GLN A 123 12.58 -20.66 28.06
N ALA A 124 13.00 -19.47 28.41
CA ALA A 124 13.22 -19.08 29.79
C ALA A 124 11.91 -18.64 30.44
#